data_f28424f11e080e35d43482abee2e2265
#
_entry.id   f28424f11e080e35d43482abee2e2265
#
_cell.length_a   1.000
_cell.length_b   1.000
_cell.length_c   1.000
_cell.angle_alpha   90.00
_cell.angle_beta   90.00
_cell.angle_gamma   90.00
#
_symmetry.space_group_name_H-M   'P 1'
#
loop_
_entity.id
_entity.type
_entity.pdbx_description
1 polymer ?
#
loop_
_entity_poly.entity_id
_entity_poly.type
_entity_poly.pdbx_seq_one_letter_code
_entity_poly.pdbx_strand_id
1 'polypeptide(L)'
;MPKMGADKQMKRSNQQQTLEVSTFLRIRKWYLLALSAIALTIIIAQILIQQHLNSQLNDSRVINVAGRQRAYSQKLVKEALLLNQENLEENERQELLKELNSTLYIWKTSHEGLQMGNDSIGLPKEDNVSILEHFDELSIHHSAMVDAVKTMLSQKDASGQALDVLLANEGPFLEKMDAIVNEYDTISKER
;
A
#
# COMPACT_ATOMS: atom_id res chain seq x y z
N MET A 1 -64.11 35.72 -55.96
CA MET A 1 -63.84 34.52 -55.14
C MET A 1 -62.38 34.10 -55.30
N PRO A 2 -61.46 34.50 -54.42
CA PRO A 2 -60.20 33.77 -54.21
C PRO A 2 -59.65 33.87 -52.78
N LYS A 3 -60.40 33.64 -51.72
CA LYS A 3 -59.87 33.66 -50.33
C LYS A 3 -59.62 32.24 -49.73
N MET A 4 -60.08 31.19 -50.36
CA MET A 4 -60.01 29.82 -49.81
C MET A 4 -58.68 29.09 -50.02
N GLY A 5 -57.87 29.54 -51.00
CA GLY A 5 -56.55 28.94 -51.28
C GLY A 5 -55.43 29.43 -50.36
N ALA A 6 -55.46 30.70 -50.00
CA ALA A 6 -54.41 31.32 -49.13
C ALA A 6 -54.45 30.77 -47.69
N ASP A 7 -55.66 30.52 -47.16
CA ASP A 7 -55.82 30.01 -45.80
C ASP A 7 -55.34 28.52 -45.66
N LYS A 8 -55.53 27.73 -46.71
CA LYS A 8 -55.00 26.37 -46.78
C LYS A 8 -53.47 26.29 -46.90
N GLN A 9 -52.85 27.21 -47.62
CA GLN A 9 -51.40 27.30 -47.74
C GLN A 9 -50.78 27.77 -46.42
N MET A 10 -51.38 28.73 -45.76
CA MET A 10 -50.88 29.26 -44.45
C MET A 10 -50.97 28.20 -43.35
N LYS A 11 -52.04 27.41 -43.30
CA LYS A 11 -52.17 26.26 -42.38
C LYS A 11 -51.16 25.17 -42.64
N ARG A 12 -50.83 24.85 -43.90
CA ARG A 12 -49.83 23.85 -44.27
C ARG A 12 -48.43 24.35 -43.89
N SER A 13 -48.09 25.60 -44.14
CA SER A 13 -46.81 26.21 -43.76
C SER A 13 -46.58 26.19 -42.24
N ASN A 14 -47.58 26.56 -41.44
CA ASN A 14 -47.52 26.56 -39.99
C ASN A 14 -47.41 25.10 -39.44
N GLN A 15 -48.05 24.12 -40.07
CA GLN A 15 -48.00 22.72 -39.68
C GLN A 15 -46.65 22.09 -40.00
N GLN A 16 -46.02 22.47 -41.12
CA GLN A 16 -44.66 22.05 -41.45
C GLN A 16 -43.62 22.68 -40.49
N GLN A 17 -43.70 23.96 -40.17
CA GLN A 17 -42.81 24.59 -39.19
C GLN A 17 -42.90 23.97 -37.80
N THR A 18 -44.13 23.62 -37.31
CA THR A 18 -44.29 22.99 -36.01
C THR A 18 -43.71 21.56 -35.99
N LEU A 19 -43.81 20.80 -37.09
CA LEU A 19 -43.20 19.46 -37.23
C LEU A 19 -41.69 19.53 -37.27
N GLU A 20 -41.10 20.50 -37.98
CA GLU A 20 -39.63 20.68 -38.03
C GLU A 20 -39.05 21.07 -36.66
N VAL A 21 -39.70 22.00 -35.94
CA VAL A 21 -39.29 22.37 -34.59
C VAL A 21 -39.39 21.20 -33.61
N SER A 22 -40.47 20.41 -33.67
CA SER A 22 -40.66 19.26 -32.80
C SER A 22 -39.61 18.16 -33.05
N THR A 23 -39.29 17.95 -34.33
CA THR A 23 -38.26 16.99 -34.75
C THR A 23 -36.88 17.44 -34.32
N PHE A 24 -36.55 18.72 -34.50
CA PHE A 24 -35.28 19.30 -34.06
C PHE A 24 -35.08 19.18 -32.52
N LEU A 25 -36.13 19.49 -31.74
CA LEU A 25 -36.09 19.35 -30.28
C LEU A 25 -35.92 17.91 -29.84
N ARG A 26 -36.50 16.93 -30.56
CA ARG A 26 -36.36 15.51 -30.30
C ARG A 26 -34.92 15.06 -30.59
N ILE A 27 -34.36 15.43 -31.73
CA ILE A 27 -32.97 15.10 -32.10
C ILE A 27 -32.01 15.70 -31.09
N ARG A 28 -32.21 16.97 -30.69
CA ARG A 28 -31.38 17.64 -29.66
C ARG A 28 -31.39 16.90 -28.33
N LYS A 29 -32.57 16.44 -27.86
CA LYS A 29 -32.71 15.65 -26.63
C LYS A 29 -31.92 14.35 -26.70
N TRP A 30 -32.06 13.59 -27.79
CA TRP A 30 -31.34 12.35 -28.00
C TRP A 30 -29.83 12.56 -28.09
N TYR A 31 -29.42 13.62 -28.76
CA TYR A 31 -28.00 14.00 -28.85
C TYR A 31 -27.42 14.32 -27.45
N LEU A 32 -28.12 15.13 -26.66
CA LEU A 32 -27.70 15.46 -25.30
C LEU A 32 -27.67 14.21 -24.40
N LEU A 33 -28.64 13.33 -24.54
CA LEU A 33 -28.68 12.06 -23.81
C LEU A 33 -27.50 11.18 -24.18
N ALA A 34 -27.19 11.02 -25.45
CA ALA A 34 -26.04 10.26 -25.92
C ALA A 34 -24.72 10.86 -25.43
N LEU A 35 -24.57 12.18 -25.49
CA LEU A 35 -23.39 12.88 -24.99
C LEU A 35 -23.22 12.69 -23.48
N SER A 36 -24.32 12.78 -22.72
CA SER A 36 -24.33 12.54 -21.26
C SER A 36 -23.95 11.10 -20.92
N ALA A 37 -24.44 10.13 -21.68
CA ALA A 37 -24.09 8.72 -21.50
C ALA A 37 -22.59 8.46 -21.72
N ILE A 38 -22.02 9.04 -22.78
CA ILE A 38 -20.57 8.95 -23.04
C ILE A 38 -19.77 9.60 -21.90
N ALA A 39 -20.15 10.81 -21.48
CA ALA A 39 -19.48 11.50 -20.37
C ALA A 39 -19.52 10.65 -19.08
N LEU A 40 -20.68 10.07 -18.76
CA LEU A 40 -20.84 9.22 -17.59
C LEU A 40 -19.94 7.96 -17.66
N THR A 41 -19.88 7.31 -18.84
CA THR A 41 -19.02 6.15 -19.06
C THR A 41 -17.55 6.49 -18.84
N ILE A 42 -17.09 7.65 -19.32
CA ILE A 42 -15.71 8.12 -19.12
C ILE A 42 -15.42 8.35 -17.63
N ILE A 43 -16.35 8.97 -16.90
CA ILE A 43 -16.19 9.21 -15.46
C ILE A 43 -16.10 7.89 -14.69
N ILE A 44 -16.97 6.93 -14.99
CA ILE A 44 -16.94 5.60 -14.36
C ILE A 44 -15.61 4.90 -14.66
N ALA A 45 -15.19 4.89 -15.92
CA ALA A 45 -13.90 4.30 -16.31
C ALA A 45 -12.72 4.94 -15.56
N GLN A 46 -12.72 6.27 -15.43
CA GLN A 46 -11.68 7.00 -14.71
C GLN A 46 -11.63 6.63 -13.22
N ILE A 47 -12.80 6.48 -12.57
CA ILE A 47 -12.87 6.06 -11.16
C ILE A 47 -12.31 4.64 -10.99
N LEU A 48 -12.69 3.70 -11.87
CA LEU A 48 -12.21 2.32 -11.81
C LEU A 48 -10.68 2.23 -12.02
N ILE A 49 -10.15 2.96 -13.00
CA ILE A 49 -8.70 3.04 -13.25
C ILE A 49 -7.99 3.60 -12.02
N GLN A 50 -8.51 4.68 -11.43
CA GLN A 50 -7.88 5.30 -10.26
C GLN A 50 -7.86 4.37 -9.04
N GLN A 51 -8.94 3.63 -8.81
CA GLN A 51 -9.02 2.64 -7.73
C GLN A 51 -8.01 1.51 -7.94
N HIS A 52 -7.91 0.98 -9.16
CA HIS A 52 -6.95 -0.08 -9.49
C HIS A 52 -5.50 0.39 -9.33
N LEU A 53 -5.15 1.59 -9.80
CA LEU A 53 -3.82 2.17 -9.62
C LEU A 53 -3.45 2.37 -8.15
N ASN A 54 -4.38 2.86 -7.34
CA ASN A 54 -4.15 3.05 -5.90
C ASN A 54 -3.91 1.71 -5.19
N SER A 55 -4.66 0.66 -5.54
CA SER A 55 -4.43 -0.69 -5.02
C SER A 55 -3.02 -1.19 -5.34
N GLN A 56 -2.59 -1.10 -6.60
CA GLN A 56 -1.25 -1.52 -7.02
C GLN A 56 -0.12 -0.75 -6.31
N LEU A 57 -0.29 0.56 -6.08
CA LEU A 57 0.69 1.36 -5.35
C LEU A 57 0.81 0.92 -3.89
N ASN A 58 -0.31 0.60 -3.25
CA ASN A 58 -0.32 0.09 -1.88
C ASN A 58 0.35 -1.29 -1.79
N ASP A 59 -0.01 -2.21 -2.68
CA ASP A 59 0.57 -3.56 -2.73
C ASP A 59 2.08 -3.50 -2.92
N SER A 60 2.56 -2.70 -3.87
CA SER A 60 4.00 -2.50 -4.11
C SER A 60 4.73 -1.93 -2.87
N ARG A 61 4.09 -1.01 -2.15
CA ARG A 61 4.66 -0.42 -0.93
C ARG A 61 4.76 -1.45 0.20
N VAL A 62 3.69 -2.20 0.43
CA VAL A 62 3.65 -3.27 1.45
C VAL A 62 4.72 -4.31 1.17
N ILE A 63 4.81 -4.83 -0.06
CA ILE A 63 5.84 -5.79 -0.48
C ILE A 63 7.25 -5.24 -0.25
N ASN A 64 7.50 -3.98 -0.60
CA ASN A 64 8.80 -3.35 -0.40
C ASN A 64 9.16 -3.21 1.09
N VAL A 65 8.23 -2.77 1.93
CA VAL A 65 8.46 -2.64 3.38
C VAL A 65 8.64 -4.02 4.02
N ALA A 66 7.85 -5.03 3.63
CA ALA A 66 8.00 -6.40 4.07
C ALA A 66 9.38 -6.97 3.65
N GLY A 67 9.80 -6.76 2.41
CA GLY A 67 11.13 -7.14 1.94
C GLY A 67 12.27 -6.47 2.73
N ARG A 68 12.11 -5.20 3.12
CA ARG A 68 13.09 -4.48 3.96
C ARG A 68 13.21 -5.02 5.38
N GLN A 69 12.19 -5.71 5.90
CA GLN A 69 12.27 -6.35 7.22
C GLN A 69 13.47 -7.31 7.31
N ARG A 70 13.73 -8.08 6.25
CA ARG A 70 14.88 -8.99 6.15
C ARG A 70 16.21 -8.22 6.18
N ALA A 71 16.30 -7.14 5.40
CA ALA A 71 17.51 -6.32 5.36
C ALA A 71 17.81 -5.65 6.72
N TYR A 72 16.77 -5.19 7.42
CA TYR A 72 16.94 -4.61 8.76
C TYR A 72 17.32 -5.66 9.82
N SER A 73 16.75 -6.87 9.78
CA SER A 73 17.15 -7.93 10.72
C SER A 73 18.63 -8.29 10.55
N GLN A 74 19.10 -8.45 9.30
CA GLN A 74 20.51 -8.68 9.01
C GLN A 74 21.41 -7.52 9.41
N LYS A 75 20.94 -6.29 9.24
CA LYS A 75 21.64 -5.09 9.67
C LYS A 75 21.79 -5.05 11.20
N LEU A 76 20.73 -5.39 11.95
CA LEU A 76 20.77 -5.51 13.42
C LEU A 76 21.83 -6.53 13.86
N VAL A 77 21.85 -7.71 13.24
CA VAL A 77 22.85 -8.76 13.53
C VAL A 77 24.27 -8.25 13.24
N LYS A 78 24.48 -7.62 12.09
CA LYS A 78 25.78 -7.05 11.73
C LYS A 78 26.23 -6.00 12.75
N GLU A 79 25.38 -5.06 13.13
CA GLU A 79 25.68 -4.02 14.10
C GLU A 79 25.99 -4.60 15.48
N ALA A 80 25.21 -5.62 15.91
CA ALA A 80 25.44 -6.33 17.16
C ALA A 80 26.79 -7.09 17.17
N LEU A 81 27.15 -7.75 16.07
CA LEU A 81 28.45 -8.41 15.93
C LEU A 81 29.61 -7.41 15.99
N LEU A 82 29.48 -6.24 15.38
CA LEU A 82 30.49 -5.19 15.45
C LEU A 82 30.64 -4.67 16.88
N LEU A 83 29.54 -4.49 17.62
CA LEU A 83 29.56 -4.06 19.03
C LEU A 83 30.25 -5.06 19.96
N ASN A 84 30.27 -6.35 19.58
CA ASN A 84 30.88 -7.41 20.37
C ASN A 84 32.39 -7.59 20.10
N GLN A 85 33.03 -6.73 19.30
CA GLN A 85 34.46 -6.78 19.06
C GLN A 85 35.23 -6.28 20.29
N GLU A 86 36.32 -6.99 20.68
CA GLU A 86 37.10 -6.71 21.89
C GLU A 86 37.87 -5.38 21.84
N ASN A 87 38.27 -4.93 20.65
CA ASN A 87 39.15 -3.75 20.47
C ASN A 87 38.41 -2.53 19.91
N LEU A 88 37.11 -2.38 20.21
CA LEU A 88 36.32 -1.27 19.73
C LEU A 88 36.60 -0.01 20.55
N GLU A 89 36.97 1.10 19.89
CA GLU A 89 37.13 2.40 20.56
C GLU A 89 35.80 2.93 21.12
N GLU A 90 35.85 3.67 22.23
CA GLU A 90 34.62 4.14 22.88
C GLU A 90 33.75 5.03 21.95
N ASN A 91 34.40 5.87 21.14
CA ASN A 91 33.67 6.70 20.17
C ASN A 91 32.93 5.85 19.12
N GLU A 92 33.58 4.81 18.59
CA GLU A 92 33.00 3.88 17.62
C GLU A 92 31.84 3.08 18.26
N ARG A 93 32.06 2.65 19.53
CA ARG A 93 30.98 1.97 20.29
C ARG A 93 29.75 2.84 20.44
N GLN A 94 29.91 4.11 20.78
CA GLN A 94 28.78 5.04 20.94
C GLN A 94 28.06 5.29 19.60
N GLU A 95 28.77 5.36 18.50
CA GLU A 95 28.19 5.50 17.18
C GLU A 95 27.41 4.24 16.77
N LEU A 96 27.97 3.05 16.95
CA LEU A 96 27.30 1.78 16.69
C LEU A 96 26.05 1.59 17.55
N LEU A 97 26.07 1.99 18.83
CA LEU A 97 24.87 1.96 19.68
C LEU A 97 23.76 2.87 19.16
N LYS A 98 24.08 4.04 18.62
CA LYS A 98 23.10 4.94 17.99
C LYS A 98 22.54 4.33 16.71
N GLU A 99 23.38 3.73 15.88
CA GLU A 99 22.96 3.04 14.66
C GLU A 99 22.06 1.88 14.99
N LEU A 100 22.44 1.00 15.91
CA LEU A 100 21.67 -0.16 16.37
C LEU A 100 20.30 0.26 16.89
N ASN A 101 20.24 1.33 17.71
CA ASN A 101 18.98 1.86 18.22
C ASN A 101 18.08 2.41 17.10
N SER A 102 18.67 3.13 16.14
CA SER A 102 17.93 3.65 14.98
C SER A 102 17.41 2.53 14.09
N THR A 103 18.24 1.51 13.82
CA THR A 103 17.83 0.35 13.03
C THR A 103 16.72 -0.43 13.72
N LEU A 104 16.82 -0.66 15.03
CA LEU A 104 15.77 -1.31 15.82
C LEU A 104 14.46 -0.52 15.76
N TYR A 105 14.50 0.79 15.92
CA TYR A 105 13.31 1.63 15.86
C TYR A 105 12.59 1.52 14.50
N ILE A 106 13.33 1.64 13.40
CA ILE A 106 12.78 1.54 12.04
C ILE A 106 12.20 0.14 11.80
N TRP A 107 12.96 -0.89 12.16
CA TRP A 107 12.55 -2.29 11.98
C TRP A 107 11.26 -2.61 12.74
N LYS A 108 11.22 -2.26 14.04
CA LYS A 108 10.04 -2.48 14.89
C LYS A 108 8.82 -1.69 14.38
N THR A 109 8.99 -0.38 14.12
CA THR A 109 7.88 0.48 13.69
C THR A 109 7.30 0.03 12.34
N SER A 110 8.15 -0.38 11.40
CA SER A 110 7.68 -0.88 10.11
C SER A 110 7.07 -2.28 10.22
N HIS A 111 7.56 -3.14 11.13
CA HIS A 111 6.95 -4.44 11.41
C HIS A 111 5.54 -4.30 12.00
N GLU A 112 5.36 -3.44 12.98
CA GLU A 112 4.05 -3.11 13.56
C GLU A 112 3.13 -2.47 12.50
N GLY A 113 3.68 -1.58 11.66
CA GLY A 113 2.96 -0.92 10.60
C GLY A 113 2.43 -1.86 9.51
N LEU A 114 3.15 -2.94 9.19
CA LEU A 114 2.69 -3.97 8.26
C LEU A 114 1.43 -4.70 8.75
N GLN A 115 1.22 -4.81 10.05
CA GLN A 115 0.08 -5.50 10.66
C GLN A 115 -1.07 -4.54 10.97
N MET A 116 -0.77 -3.40 11.61
CA MET A 116 -1.77 -2.49 12.17
C MET A 116 -2.07 -1.29 11.25
N GLY A 117 -1.30 -1.12 10.18
CA GLY A 117 -1.28 0.07 9.37
C GLY A 117 -0.42 1.18 9.99
N ASN A 118 0.10 2.06 9.14
CA ASN A 118 0.85 3.24 9.58
C ASN A 118 0.82 4.30 8.48
N ASP A 119 -0.02 5.32 8.67
CA ASP A 119 -0.23 6.39 7.69
C ASP A 119 1.04 7.20 7.41
N SER A 120 1.93 7.34 8.40
CA SER A 120 3.16 8.12 8.24
C SER A 120 4.14 7.52 7.24
N ILE A 121 4.10 6.21 7.05
CA ILE A 121 4.87 5.46 6.05
C ILE A 121 3.98 4.89 4.94
N GLY A 122 2.68 5.23 4.97
CA GLY A 122 1.70 4.88 3.94
C GLY A 122 1.38 3.39 3.88
N LEU A 123 1.38 2.69 5.01
CA LEU A 123 0.98 1.29 5.10
C LEU A 123 -0.49 1.19 5.48
N PRO A 124 -1.32 0.49 4.69
CA PRO A 124 -2.67 0.15 5.09
C PRO A 124 -2.64 -0.87 6.23
N LYS A 125 -3.74 -0.95 6.98
CA LYS A 125 -3.92 -2.03 7.95
C LYS A 125 -4.09 -3.36 7.20
N GLU A 126 -3.42 -4.42 7.69
CA GLU A 126 -3.58 -5.76 7.16
C GLU A 126 -4.91 -6.36 7.64
N ASP A 127 -5.65 -6.96 6.72
CA ASP A 127 -6.92 -7.63 6.99
C ASP A 127 -6.96 -9.08 6.44
N ASN A 128 -5.93 -9.52 5.73
CA ASN A 128 -5.81 -10.88 5.26
C ASN A 128 -5.43 -11.81 6.42
N VAL A 129 -6.32 -12.76 6.71
CA VAL A 129 -6.17 -13.70 7.83
C VAL A 129 -4.91 -14.56 7.71
N SER A 130 -4.61 -15.07 6.50
CA SER A 130 -3.44 -15.91 6.27
C SER A 130 -2.12 -15.16 6.54
N ILE A 131 -2.04 -13.90 6.07
CA ILE A 131 -0.87 -13.06 6.34
C ILE A 131 -0.73 -12.76 7.84
N LEU A 132 -1.83 -12.48 8.54
CA LEU A 132 -1.81 -12.25 9.98
C LEU A 132 -1.40 -13.50 10.76
N GLU A 133 -1.80 -14.70 10.34
CA GLU A 133 -1.34 -15.97 10.91
C GLU A 133 0.18 -16.14 10.75
N HIS A 134 0.74 -15.83 9.60
CA HIS A 134 2.19 -15.83 9.41
C HIS A 134 2.92 -14.82 10.29
N PHE A 135 2.34 -13.62 10.51
CA PHE A 135 2.90 -12.66 11.45
C PHE A 135 2.84 -13.14 12.89
N ASP A 136 1.78 -13.85 13.29
CA ASP A 136 1.66 -14.45 14.64
C ASP A 136 2.75 -15.50 14.86
N GLU A 137 2.96 -16.41 13.90
CA GLU A 137 4.05 -17.38 13.93
C GLU A 137 5.44 -16.76 13.98
N LEU A 138 5.63 -15.62 13.30
CA LEU A 138 6.88 -14.86 13.27
C LEU A 138 7.15 -14.15 14.60
N SER A 139 6.10 -13.79 15.34
CA SER A 139 6.13 -12.90 16.50
C SER A 139 7.10 -13.33 17.59
N ILE A 140 7.25 -14.65 17.81
CA ILE A 140 8.17 -15.19 18.82
C ILE A 140 9.64 -14.85 18.50
N HIS A 141 10.03 -14.96 17.23
CA HIS A 141 11.39 -14.66 16.79
C HIS A 141 11.64 -13.15 16.76
N HIS A 142 10.67 -12.38 16.24
CA HIS A 142 10.74 -10.92 16.24
C HIS A 142 10.89 -10.37 17.66
N SER A 143 10.06 -10.81 18.60
CA SER A 143 10.11 -10.36 20.00
C SER A 143 11.44 -10.73 20.68
N ALA A 144 11.92 -11.96 20.48
CA ALA A 144 13.21 -12.40 21.02
C ALA A 144 14.37 -11.53 20.50
N MET A 145 14.39 -11.22 19.21
CA MET A 145 15.40 -10.35 18.61
C MET A 145 15.30 -8.91 19.13
N VAL A 146 14.09 -8.35 19.26
CA VAL A 146 13.86 -7.01 19.82
C VAL A 146 14.39 -6.92 21.24
N ASP A 147 14.10 -7.90 22.08
CA ASP A 147 14.51 -7.90 23.50
C ASP A 147 16.02 -8.14 23.65
N ALA A 148 16.62 -8.98 22.82
CA ALA A 148 18.06 -9.13 22.74
C ALA A 148 18.77 -7.80 22.41
N VAL A 149 18.33 -7.09 21.37
CA VAL A 149 18.91 -5.81 20.99
C VAL A 149 18.71 -4.76 22.08
N LYS A 150 17.54 -4.68 22.73
CA LYS A 150 17.32 -3.78 23.87
C LYS A 150 18.26 -4.07 25.04
N THR A 151 18.53 -5.35 25.31
CA THR A 151 19.49 -5.75 26.36
C THR A 151 20.89 -5.27 26.04
N MET A 152 21.34 -5.41 24.79
CA MET A 152 22.62 -4.87 24.33
C MET A 152 22.68 -3.34 24.44
N LEU A 153 21.63 -2.63 24.01
CA LEU A 153 21.55 -1.17 24.11
C LEU A 153 21.57 -0.68 25.58
N SER A 154 21.03 -1.45 26.51
CA SER A 154 21.10 -1.13 27.94
C SER A 154 22.43 -1.41 28.59
N GLN A 155 23.41 -1.94 27.85
CA GLN A 155 24.75 -2.34 28.31
C GLN A 155 24.72 -3.31 29.53
N LYS A 156 23.63 -4.05 29.70
CA LYS A 156 23.46 -5.05 30.76
C LYS A 156 23.93 -6.45 30.37
N ASP A 157 24.36 -6.62 29.13
CA ASP A 157 24.80 -7.91 28.62
C ASP A 157 26.32 -8.07 28.79
N ALA A 158 26.71 -8.39 30.02
CA ALA A 158 28.12 -8.72 30.32
C ALA A 158 28.55 -10.10 29.85
N SER A 159 27.60 -10.97 29.41
CA SER A 159 27.84 -12.37 29.11
C SER A 159 27.84 -12.70 27.60
N GLY A 160 27.47 -11.74 26.72
CA GLY A 160 27.25 -11.99 25.29
C GLY A 160 25.98 -12.81 24.97
N GLN A 161 25.18 -13.14 25.97
CA GLN A 161 23.99 -13.98 25.81
C GLN A 161 22.94 -13.35 24.89
N ALA A 162 22.80 -12.01 24.90
CA ALA A 162 21.89 -11.31 24.02
C ALA A 162 22.25 -11.47 22.53
N LEU A 163 23.55 -11.47 22.21
CA LEU A 163 24.02 -11.74 20.85
C LEU A 163 23.67 -13.18 20.42
N ASP A 164 23.85 -14.17 21.28
CA ASP A 164 23.49 -15.57 20.98
C ASP A 164 22.00 -15.73 20.71
N VAL A 165 21.13 -15.05 21.48
CA VAL A 165 19.69 -15.03 21.26
C VAL A 165 19.34 -14.36 19.92
N LEU A 166 19.99 -13.25 19.60
CA LEU A 166 19.77 -12.53 18.34
C LEU A 166 20.12 -13.44 17.14
N LEU A 167 21.31 -14.09 17.17
CA LEU A 167 21.77 -14.99 16.12
C LEU A 167 20.90 -16.23 15.96
N ALA A 168 20.43 -16.80 17.08
CA ALA A 168 19.58 -17.99 17.05
C ALA A 168 18.20 -17.72 16.40
N ASN A 169 17.71 -16.48 16.47
CA ASN A 169 16.37 -16.12 15.98
C ASN A 169 16.39 -15.47 14.58
N GLU A 170 17.54 -15.02 14.07
CA GLU A 170 17.63 -14.38 12.75
C GLU A 170 17.19 -15.32 11.61
N GLY A 171 17.74 -16.53 11.56
CA GLY A 171 17.44 -17.51 10.52
C GLY A 171 15.94 -17.85 10.44
N PRO A 172 15.30 -18.27 11.54
CA PRO A 172 13.86 -18.49 11.59
C PRO A 172 13.02 -17.24 11.26
N PHE A 173 13.45 -16.04 11.68
CA PHE A 173 12.79 -14.80 11.30
C PHE A 173 12.84 -14.58 9.79
N LEU A 174 14.01 -14.75 9.15
CA LEU A 174 14.18 -14.58 7.71
C LEU A 174 13.29 -15.55 6.91
N GLU A 175 13.25 -16.82 7.30
CA GLU A 175 12.44 -17.85 6.64
C GLU A 175 10.94 -17.48 6.67
N LYS A 176 10.44 -17.13 7.86
CA LYS A 176 9.03 -16.76 8.01
C LYS A 176 8.69 -15.44 7.31
N MET A 177 9.60 -14.46 7.34
CA MET A 177 9.40 -13.18 6.63
C MET A 177 9.42 -13.37 5.11
N ASP A 178 10.21 -14.31 4.59
CA ASP A 178 10.18 -14.70 3.18
C ASP A 178 8.82 -15.27 2.77
N ALA A 179 8.21 -16.12 3.61
CA ALA A 179 6.87 -16.65 3.37
C ALA A 179 5.83 -15.51 3.28
N ILE A 180 5.87 -14.53 4.19
CA ILE A 180 5.00 -13.36 4.18
C ILE A 180 5.17 -12.55 2.89
N VAL A 181 6.41 -12.27 2.48
CA VAL A 181 6.70 -11.50 1.24
C VAL A 181 6.16 -12.24 0.02
N ASN A 182 6.36 -13.55 -0.06
CA ASN A 182 5.89 -14.37 -1.17
C ASN A 182 4.36 -14.42 -1.24
N GLU A 183 3.68 -14.42 -0.10
CA GLU A 183 2.23 -14.38 -0.06
C GLU A 183 1.67 -13.04 -0.49
N TYR A 184 2.25 -11.93 -0.03
CA TYR A 184 1.93 -10.59 -0.54
C TYR A 184 2.09 -10.48 -2.06
N ASP A 185 3.20 -11.01 -2.60
CA ASP A 185 3.46 -11.01 -4.05
C ASP A 185 2.42 -11.84 -4.81
N THR A 186 2.01 -12.98 -4.26
CA THR A 186 0.97 -13.85 -4.84
C THR A 186 -0.39 -13.13 -4.88
N ILE A 187 -0.82 -12.58 -3.76
CA ILE A 187 -2.08 -11.84 -3.65
C ILE A 187 -2.11 -10.63 -4.59
N SER A 188 -0.98 -9.91 -4.70
CA SER A 188 -0.88 -8.77 -5.60
C SER A 188 -1.02 -9.14 -7.08
N LYS A 189 -0.62 -10.35 -7.47
CA LYS A 189 -0.75 -10.86 -8.86
C LYS A 189 -2.15 -11.37 -9.20
N GLU A 190 -2.94 -11.73 -8.19
CA GLU A 190 -4.30 -12.24 -8.36
C GLU A 190 -5.36 -11.11 -8.43
N ARG A 191 -5.01 -9.87 -8.09
CA ARG A 191 -5.86 -8.68 -8.15
C ARG A 191 -5.77 -7.97 -9.49
#